data_5a7db7cd982a1388ee2fb70e240d0d73
#
_entry.id   5a7db7cd982a1388ee2fb70e240d0d73
#
_cell.length_a   1.000
_cell.length_b   1.000
_cell.length_c   1.000
_cell.angle_alpha   90.00
_cell.angle_beta   90.00
_cell.angle_gamma   90.00
#
_symmetry.space_group_name_H-M   'P 1'
#
loop_
_entity.id
_entity.type
_entity.pdbx_description
1 polymer ?
#
loop_
_entity_poly.entity_id
_entity_poly.type
_entity_poly.pdbx_seq_one_letter_code
_entity_poly.pdbx_strand_id
1 'polypeptide(L)'
;MSPSVPFSLGLAEVPFLSVTALVADHMLKSAPVNLLGIETTGNERLMIRIEGDIQSVRAALVAAETRAGALGSSAITRCITRPEAALTPLLHFPNAQNPLYGGRDQFLPTDFPSTSQTQQKSMNQPQQALGILETQGLTAVLEATDVMLKAAHVTLVGKEKIGAAYVTVVVRGEVAAVKAAVDAGSQAVKGLGKLIAAHVIARPHSDLLTLLPK
;
A
#
# COMPACT_ATOMS: atom_id res chain seq x y z
N MET A 1 -27.21 -8.85 -24.42
CA MET A 1 -26.68 -8.16 -23.23
C MET A 1 -26.70 -9.17 -22.10
N SER A 2 -25.57 -9.74 -21.73
CA SER A 2 -25.47 -10.60 -20.55
C SER A 2 -25.83 -9.77 -19.32
N PRO A 3 -26.63 -10.26 -18.38
CA PRO A 3 -26.88 -9.54 -17.15
C PRO A 3 -25.54 -9.35 -16.42
N SER A 4 -25.14 -8.11 -16.24
CA SER A 4 -23.99 -7.79 -15.40
C SER A 4 -24.27 -8.35 -14.01
N VAL A 5 -23.46 -9.29 -13.55
CA VAL A 5 -23.53 -9.77 -12.16
C VAL A 5 -23.43 -8.54 -11.27
N PRO A 6 -24.40 -8.29 -10.39
CA PRO A 6 -24.34 -7.14 -9.53
C PRO A 6 -23.10 -7.27 -8.63
N PHE A 7 -22.12 -6.40 -8.85
CA PHE A 7 -20.93 -6.37 -8.01
C PHE A 7 -21.28 -5.76 -6.64
N SER A 8 -20.57 -6.23 -5.62
CA SER A 8 -20.58 -5.63 -4.29
C SER A 8 -19.30 -4.85 -4.08
N LEU A 9 -19.39 -3.75 -3.36
CA LEU A 9 -18.27 -2.91 -3.00
C LEU A 9 -17.85 -3.22 -1.56
N GLY A 10 -16.57 -3.48 -1.35
CA GLY A 10 -15.95 -3.62 -0.04
C GLY A 10 -15.08 -2.40 0.26
N LEU A 11 -15.26 -1.85 1.45
CA LEU A 11 -14.48 -0.74 1.98
C LEU A 11 -13.80 -1.18 3.27
N ALA A 12 -12.50 -0.97 3.38
CA ALA A 12 -11.75 -1.22 4.63
C ALA A 12 -10.84 -0.04 4.91
N GLU A 13 -11.07 0.66 6.02
CA GLU A 13 -10.28 1.80 6.45
C GLU A 13 -9.32 1.37 7.56
N VAL A 14 -8.02 1.53 7.35
CA VAL A 14 -6.94 1.02 8.19
C VAL A 14 -5.93 2.14 8.46
N PRO A 15 -5.36 2.26 9.67
CA PRO A 15 -4.32 3.24 9.93
C PRO A 15 -2.99 2.79 9.32
N PHE A 16 -2.18 3.76 8.93
CA PHE A 16 -0.84 3.62 8.39
C PHE A 16 -0.72 2.85 7.08
N LEU A 17 0.16 3.33 6.20
CA LEU A 17 0.34 2.73 4.87
C LEU A 17 0.93 1.31 4.93
N SER A 18 1.85 1.07 5.85
CA SER A 18 2.46 -0.25 6.04
C SER A 18 1.43 -1.31 6.43
N VAL A 19 0.54 -1.00 7.38
CA VAL A 19 -0.55 -1.90 7.80
C VAL A 19 -1.55 -2.08 6.66
N THR A 20 -1.90 -0.99 5.97
CA THR A 20 -2.83 -1.02 4.83
C THR A 20 -2.33 -1.93 3.72
N ALA A 21 -1.04 -1.88 3.38
CA ALA A 21 -0.46 -2.76 2.36
C ALA A 21 -0.56 -4.25 2.75
N LEU A 22 -0.28 -4.59 4.02
CA LEU A 22 -0.40 -5.96 4.52
C LEU A 22 -1.84 -6.46 4.58
N VAL A 23 -2.77 -5.57 4.94
CA VAL A 23 -4.20 -5.89 4.98
C VAL A 23 -4.71 -6.09 3.55
N ALA A 24 -4.39 -5.20 2.61
CA ALA A 24 -4.78 -5.32 1.21
C ALA A 24 -4.25 -6.62 0.58
N ASP A 25 -2.96 -6.94 0.78
CA ASP A 25 -2.37 -8.20 0.31
C ASP A 25 -3.13 -9.42 0.87
N HIS A 26 -3.49 -9.39 2.14
CA HIS A 26 -4.23 -10.49 2.77
C HIS A 26 -5.65 -10.61 2.25
N MET A 27 -6.36 -9.50 2.04
CA MET A 27 -7.69 -9.47 1.42
C MET A 27 -7.69 -10.13 0.03
N LEU A 28 -6.75 -9.73 -0.83
CA LEU A 28 -6.61 -10.22 -2.20
C LEU A 28 -6.24 -11.70 -2.29
N LYS A 29 -5.55 -12.22 -1.29
CA LYS A 29 -5.20 -13.65 -1.19
C LYS A 29 -6.31 -14.51 -0.59
N SER A 30 -7.21 -13.90 0.17
CA SER A 30 -8.27 -14.62 0.90
C SER A 30 -9.52 -14.85 0.08
N ALA A 31 -9.77 -14.05 -0.95
CA ALA A 31 -10.97 -14.13 -1.77
C ALA A 31 -10.74 -13.57 -3.19
N PRO A 32 -11.47 -14.05 -4.20
CA PRO A 32 -11.40 -13.54 -5.57
C PRO A 32 -12.10 -12.19 -5.68
N VAL A 33 -11.39 -11.13 -5.29
CA VAL A 33 -11.84 -9.75 -5.37
C VAL A 33 -10.88 -8.92 -6.20
N ASN A 34 -11.38 -7.85 -6.83
CA ASN A 34 -10.57 -6.88 -7.55
C ASN A 34 -10.27 -5.69 -6.64
N LEU A 35 -9.03 -5.25 -6.62
CA LEU A 35 -8.63 -4.04 -5.93
C LEU A 35 -8.91 -2.83 -6.80
N LEU A 36 -9.78 -1.92 -6.34
CA LEU A 36 -10.08 -0.66 -7.03
C LEU A 36 -9.06 0.42 -6.73
N GLY A 37 -8.47 0.39 -5.54
CA GLY A 37 -7.44 1.34 -5.14
C GLY A 37 -7.33 1.51 -3.63
N ILE A 38 -6.30 2.28 -3.25
CA ILE A 38 -6.11 2.75 -1.88
C ILE A 38 -6.12 4.27 -1.91
N GLU A 39 -6.82 4.89 -0.96
CA GLU A 39 -6.98 6.33 -0.87
C GLU A 39 -6.67 6.81 0.54
N THR A 40 -5.95 7.94 0.65
CA THR A 40 -5.70 8.57 1.94
C THR A 40 -6.91 9.36 2.40
N THR A 41 -7.27 9.23 3.68
CA THR A 41 -8.41 9.97 4.26
C THR A 41 -7.98 11.30 4.91
N GLY A 42 -6.73 11.71 4.70
CA GLY A 42 -6.18 12.98 5.21
C GLY A 42 -5.57 12.89 6.62
N ASN A 43 -5.79 11.80 7.34
CA ASN A 43 -5.17 11.46 8.62
C ASN A 43 -4.17 10.31 8.42
N GLU A 44 -3.85 9.60 9.50
CA GLU A 44 -3.05 8.37 9.42
C GLU A 44 -3.81 7.17 8.80
N ARG A 45 -5.10 7.33 8.46
CA ARG A 45 -5.92 6.25 7.89
C ARG A 45 -5.93 6.27 6.38
N LEU A 46 -6.00 5.08 5.80
CA LEU A 46 -6.16 4.85 4.37
C LEU A 46 -7.34 3.91 4.13
N MET A 47 -8.08 4.13 3.06
CA MET A 47 -9.22 3.33 2.63
C MET A 47 -8.81 2.40 1.49
N ILE A 48 -8.96 1.09 1.70
CA ILE A 48 -8.84 0.05 0.68
C ILE A 48 -10.24 -0.14 0.07
N ARG A 49 -10.33 -0.10 -1.26
CA ARG A 49 -11.55 -0.34 -2.02
C ARG A 49 -11.42 -1.59 -2.86
N ILE A 50 -12.34 -2.52 -2.70
CA ILE A 50 -12.40 -3.77 -3.46
C ILE A 50 -13.79 -3.96 -4.06
N GLU A 51 -13.87 -4.71 -5.15
CA GLU A 51 -15.12 -5.17 -5.74
C GLU A 51 -15.11 -6.67 -6.02
N GLY A 52 -16.29 -7.26 -6.07
CA GLY A 52 -16.47 -8.68 -6.39
C GLY A 52 -17.90 -9.14 -6.11
N ASP A 53 -18.12 -10.44 -6.14
CA ASP A 53 -19.37 -10.99 -5.64
C ASP A 53 -19.50 -10.78 -4.11
N ILE A 54 -20.72 -10.83 -3.61
CA ILE A 54 -21.02 -10.50 -2.21
C ILE A 54 -20.28 -11.40 -1.20
N GLN A 55 -20.09 -12.68 -1.51
CA GLN A 55 -19.45 -13.62 -0.58
C GLN A 55 -17.94 -13.39 -0.57
N SER A 56 -17.34 -13.19 -1.73
CA SER A 56 -15.92 -12.85 -1.86
C SER A 56 -15.59 -11.54 -1.16
N VAL A 57 -16.40 -10.50 -1.35
CA VAL A 57 -16.21 -9.22 -0.68
C VAL A 57 -16.32 -9.35 0.84
N ARG A 58 -17.32 -10.08 1.34
CA ARG A 58 -17.47 -10.32 2.79
C ARG A 58 -16.29 -11.09 3.36
N ALA A 59 -15.84 -12.16 2.67
CA ALA A 59 -14.68 -12.93 3.09
C ALA A 59 -13.41 -12.07 3.16
N ALA A 60 -13.18 -11.23 2.13
CA ALA A 60 -12.06 -10.29 2.11
C ALA A 60 -12.12 -9.27 3.26
N LEU A 61 -13.32 -8.76 3.61
CA LEU A 61 -13.48 -7.83 4.73
C LEU A 61 -13.23 -8.48 6.09
N VAL A 62 -13.68 -9.72 6.30
CA VAL A 62 -13.34 -10.49 7.50
C VAL A 62 -11.82 -10.72 7.60
N ALA A 63 -11.20 -11.04 6.47
CA ALA A 63 -9.74 -11.17 6.41
C ALA A 63 -9.03 -9.84 6.75
N ALA A 64 -9.57 -8.69 6.33
CA ALA A 64 -9.05 -7.38 6.69
C ALA A 64 -9.07 -7.14 8.19
N GLU A 65 -10.20 -7.40 8.85
CA GLU A 65 -10.35 -7.24 10.30
C GLU A 65 -9.39 -8.16 11.07
N THR A 66 -9.32 -9.43 10.67
CA THR A 66 -8.44 -10.43 11.26
C THR A 66 -6.97 -10.02 11.13
N ARG A 67 -6.56 -9.57 9.93
CA ARG A 67 -5.19 -9.17 9.68
C ARG A 67 -4.81 -7.90 10.41
N ALA A 68 -5.69 -6.89 10.42
CA ALA A 68 -5.48 -5.66 11.18
C ALA A 68 -5.31 -5.96 12.68
N GLY A 69 -6.19 -6.78 13.26
CA GLY A 69 -6.10 -7.20 14.66
C GLY A 69 -4.80 -7.94 15.00
N ALA A 70 -4.34 -8.84 14.11
CA ALA A 70 -3.06 -9.54 14.26
C ALA A 70 -1.83 -8.61 14.20
N LEU A 71 -1.97 -7.42 13.61
CA LEU A 71 -0.95 -6.38 13.56
C LEU A 71 -1.07 -5.35 14.70
N GLY A 72 -1.91 -5.61 15.70
CA GLY A 72 -2.16 -4.67 16.80
C GLY A 72 -2.92 -3.41 16.39
N SER A 73 -3.68 -3.50 15.29
CA SER A 73 -4.41 -2.40 14.68
C SER A 73 -5.90 -2.72 14.54
N SER A 74 -6.68 -1.84 13.92
CA SER A 74 -8.10 -2.05 13.66
C SER A 74 -8.46 -1.65 12.24
N ALA A 75 -9.39 -2.39 11.64
CA ALA A 75 -10.02 -2.02 10.39
C ALA A 75 -11.48 -1.59 10.64
N ILE A 76 -11.91 -0.52 9.98
CA ILE A 76 -13.33 -0.16 9.86
C ILE A 76 -13.79 -0.70 8.51
N THR A 77 -14.72 -1.64 8.50
CA THR A 77 -15.13 -2.31 7.27
C THR A 77 -16.59 -2.07 6.92
N ARG A 78 -16.89 -2.04 5.62
CA ARG A 78 -18.26 -1.95 5.12
C ARG A 78 -18.40 -2.68 3.79
N CYS A 79 -19.46 -3.49 3.68
CA CYS A 79 -19.91 -4.07 2.40
C CYS A 79 -21.14 -3.33 1.91
N ILE A 80 -21.09 -2.80 0.69
CA ILE A 80 -22.23 -2.23 -0.02
C ILE A 80 -22.62 -3.22 -1.13
N THR A 81 -23.74 -3.90 -0.94
CA THR A 81 -24.12 -5.05 -1.78
C THR A 81 -24.66 -4.67 -3.15
N ARG A 82 -25.14 -3.49 -3.34
CA ARG A 82 -25.64 -2.95 -4.61
C ARG A 82 -25.37 -1.46 -4.63
N PRO A 83 -24.11 -1.05 -4.92
CA PRO A 83 -23.81 0.37 -4.96
C PRO A 83 -24.62 1.04 -6.08
N GLU A 84 -25.17 2.20 -5.79
CA GLU A 84 -25.85 3.03 -6.79
C GLU A 84 -24.87 3.41 -7.89
N ALA A 85 -25.35 3.41 -9.14
CA ALA A 85 -24.50 3.75 -10.30
C ALA A 85 -23.86 5.14 -10.18
N ALA A 86 -24.53 6.07 -9.50
CA ALA A 86 -24.01 7.40 -9.23
C ALA A 86 -22.78 7.42 -8.30
N LEU A 87 -22.50 6.34 -7.58
CA LEU A 87 -21.26 6.20 -6.79
C LEU A 87 -20.02 5.83 -7.64
N THR A 88 -20.23 5.27 -8.83
CA THR A 88 -19.14 4.78 -9.68
C THR A 88 -18.03 5.82 -9.91
N PRO A 89 -18.30 7.09 -10.18
CA PRO A 89 -17.25 8.11 -10.31
C PRO A 89 -16.42 8.30 -9.04
N LEU A 90 -17.01 8.07 -7.85
CA LEU A 90 -16.32 8.17 -6.57
C LEU A 90 -15.49 6.92 -6.23
N LEU A 91 -15.69 5.82 -6.96
CA LEU A 91 -15.01 4.55 -6.71
C LEU A 91 -13.78 4.36 -7.59
N HIS A 92 -13.83 4.89 -8.81
CA HIS A 92 -12.82 4.72 -9.85
C HIS A 92 -11.91 5.95 -10.00
N PHE A 93 -11.69 6.70 -8.94
CA PHE A 93 -10.61 7.66 -8.97
C PHE A 93 -9.30 6.90 -9.22
N PRO A 94 -8.46 7.35 -10.18
CA PRO A 94 -7.08 6.94 -10.17
C PRO A 94 -6.53 7.16 -8.76
N ASN A 95 -5.52 6.41 -8.35
CA ASN A 95 -4.85 6.57 -7.04
C ASN A 95 -4.36 8.03 -6.89
N ALA A 96 -5.31 8.92 -6.87
CA ALA A 96 -5.10 10.33 -6.75
C ALA A 96 -4.77 10.56 -5.29
N GLN A 97 -3.53 10.79 -5.02
CA GLN A 97 -3.15 11.68 -3.95
C GLN A 97 -4.19 12.80 -3.98
N ASN A 98 -4.92 12.97 -2.88
CA ASN A 98 -5.92 14.02 -2.79
C ASN A 98 -5.26 15.34 -3.23
N PRO A 99 -5.71 16.01 -4.31
CA PRO A 99 -5.08 17.23 -4.80
C PRO A 99 -4.99 18.33 -3.74
N LEU A 100 -5.85 18.29 -2.72
CA LEU A 100 -5.82 19.20 -1.57
C LEU A 100 -4.62 18.96 -0.65
N TYR A 101 -4.07 17.75 -0.61
CA TYR A 101 -2.94 17.38 0.23
C TYR A 101 -1.70 16.98 -0.56
N GLY A 102 -1.88 16.38 -1.75
CA GLY A 102 -0.79 15.95 -2.63
C GLY A 102 -0.08 17.08 -3.35
N GLY A 103 -0.77 18.20 -3.61
CA GLY A 103 -0.23 19.31 -4.36
C GLY A 103 0.86 20.12 -3.64
N ARG A 104 1.00 20.02 -2.33
CA ARG A 104 2.02 20.77 -1.59
C ARG A 104 3.36 20.06 -1.46
N ASP A 105 3.38 18.74 -1.57
CA ASP A 105 4.58 17.93 -1.38
C ASP A 105 5.23 17.44 -2.68
N GLN A 106 4.60 17.69 -3.82
CA GLN A 106 5.07 17.23 -5.13
C GLN A 106 5.92 18.24 -5.90
N PHE A 107 6.10 19.45 -5.39
CA PHE A 107 6.94 20.43 -6.06
C PHE A 107 8.40 20.36 -5.60
N LEU A 108 9.04 19.24 -5.78
CA LEU A 108 10.38 19.27 -6.32
C LEU A 108 10.20 19.28 -7.84
N PRO A 109 10.76 20.25 -8.59
CA PRO A 109 10.71 20.23 -10.05
C PRO A 109 11.38 18.95 -10.48
N THR A 110 10.60 17.97 -10.89
CA THR A 110 11.14 16.80 -11.56
C THR A 110 11.29 17.18 -13.01
N ASP A 111 12.39 17.82 -13.37
CA ASP A 111 12.88 17.94 -14.75
C ASP A 111 13.37 16.60 -15.30
N PHE A 112 12.79 15.51 -14.81
CA PHE A 112 12.99 14.21 -15.42
C PHE A 112 11.94 14.01 -16.50
N PRO A 113 12.36 13.84 -17.76
CA PRO A 113 11.44 13.56 -18.84
C PRO A 113 10.64 12.31 -18.45
N SER A 114 9.33 12.45 -18.40
CA SER A 114 8.39 11.32 -18.24
C SER A 114 8.57 10.40 -19.42
N THR A 115 9.50 9.49 -19.34
CA THR A 115 9.52 8.35 -20.23
C THR A 115 8.32 7.50 -19.84
N SER A 116 7.23 7.70 -20.55
CA SER A 116 6.07 6.80 -20.56
C SER A 116 6.56 5.45 -21.11
N GLN A 117 7.30 4.72 -20.29
CA GLN A 117 7.54 3.32 -20.56
C GLN A 117 6.26 2.59 -20.14
N THR A 118 5.44 2.34 -21.16
CA THR A 118 4.49 1.24 -21.15
C THR A 118 5.26 0.00 -20.69
N GLN A 119 5.25 -0.29 -19.39
CA GLN A 119 5.84 -1.53 -18.89
C GLN A 119 4.98 -2.67 -19.42
N GLN A 120 5.44 -3.25 -20.54
CA GLN A 120 5.01 -4.55 -20.95
C GLN A 120 5.11 -5.48 -19.74
N LYS A 121 3.98 -6.09 -19.43
CA LYS A 121 3.83 -7.16 -18.44
C LYS A 121 4.84 -8.26 -18.74
N SER A 122 6.03 -8.17 -18.18
CA SER A 122 7.02 -9.23 -18.24
C SER A 122 6.53 -10.37 -17.34
N MET A 123 5.94 -11.38 -17.94
CA MET A 123 5.35 -12.56 -17.30
C MET A 123 6.37 -13.50 -16.63
N ASN A 124 7.65 -13.14 -16.52
CA ASN A 124 8.69 -14.07 -16.07
C ASN A 124 9.76 -13.47 -15.15
N GLN A 125 9.46 -12.41 -14.39
CA GLN A 125 10.36 -12.04 -13.31
C GLN A 125 9.98 -12.79 -12.03
N PRO A 126 10.96 -13.38 -11.30
CA PRO A 126 10.69 -13.99 -10.01
C PRO A 126 10.02 -12.95 -9.11
N GLN A 127 8.93 -13.36 -8.48
CA GLN A 127 8.13 -12.50 -7.61
C GLN A 127 9.01 -12.01 -6.45
N GLN A 128 9.40 -10.74 -6.48
CA GLN A 128 10.28 -10.14 -5.48
C GLN A 128 9.48 -9.79 -4.22
N ALA A 129 10.10 -10.00 -3.07
CA ALA A 129 9.55 -9.57 -1.79
C ALA A 129 9.55 -8.04 -1.69
N LEU A 130 8.63 -7.50 -0.90
CA LEU A 130 8.58 -6.09 -0.52
C LEU A 130 8.99 -5.93 0.94
N GLY A 131 9.84 -4.94 1.20
CA GLY A 131 10.14 -4.42 2.53
C GLY A 131 9.49 -3.06 2.69
N ILE A 132 8.75 -2.88 3.77
CA ILE A 132 8.03 -1.65 4.07
C ILE A 132 8.49 -1.16 5.43
N LEU A 133 9.04 0.04 5.49
CA LEU A 133 9.45 0.67 6.74
C LEU A 133 8.75 2.03 6.85
N GLU A 134 8.03 2.23 7.94
CA GLU A 134 7.25 3.45 8.20
C GLU A 134 7.74 4.13 9.47
N THR A 135 7.99 5.43 9.37
CA THR A 135 8.50 6.26 10.46
C THR A 135 7.64 7.50 10.64
N GLN A 136 7.71 8.08 11.82
CA GLN A 136 7.36 9.47 12.03
C GLN A 136 8.66 10.29 12.08
N GLY A 137 8.89 11.08 11.02
CA GLY A 137 10.10 11.90 10.85
C GLY A 137 10.82 11.62 9.52
N LEU A 138 11.01 12.66 8.71
CA LEU A 138 11.65 12.56 7.40
C LEU A 138 13.14 12.21 7.51
N THR A 139 13.86 12.78 8.48
CA THR A 139 15.28 12.48 8.72
C THR A 139 15.47 11.00 9.04
N ALA A 140 14.58 10.43 9.90
CA ALA A 140 14.64 9.04 10.29
C ALA A 140 14.45 8.09 9.10
N VAL A 141 13.49 8.38 8.21
CA VAL A 141 13.27 7.51 7.05
C VAL A 141 14.40 7.60 6.02
N LEU A 142 15.01 8.76 5.85
CA LEU A 142 16.14 8.92 4.91
C LEU A 142 17.38 8.17 5.39
N GLU A 143 17.72 8.28 6.67
CA GLU A 143 18.81 7.52 7.29
C GLU A 143 18.53 6.02 7.22
N ALA A 144 17.33 5.61 7.61
CA ALA A 144 16.94 4.20 7.53
C ALA A 144 17.03 3.66 6.09
N THR A 145 16.63 4.46 5.09
CA THR A 145 16.70 4.05 3.69
C THR A 145 18.15 3.85 3.24
N ASP A 146 19.05 4.76 3.58
CA ASP A 146 20.48 4.62 3.26
C ASP A 146 21.07 3.36 3.89
N VAL A 147 20.78 3.12 5.16
CA VAL A 147 21.22 1.91 5.87
C VAL A 147 20.63 0.64 5.23
N MET A 148 19.36 0.63 4.86
CA MET A 148 18.72 -0.50 4.17
C MET A 148 19.42 -0.86 2.87
N LEU A 149 19.73 0.16 2.05
CA LEU A 149 20.38 -0.03 0.75
C LEU A 149 21.85 -0.48 0.88
N LYS A 150 22.52 -0.11 1.98
CA LYS A 150 23.88 -0.54 2.28
C LYS A 150 23.96 -1.93 2.91
N ALA A 151 22.94 -2.30 3.69
CA ALA A 151 22.93 -3.57 4.42
C ALA A 151 22.67 -4.79 3.54
N ALA A 152 21.95 -4.65 2.43
CA ALA A 152 21.57 -5.77 1.58
C ALA A 152 21.29 -5.33 0.13
N HIS A 153 21.37 -6.30 -0.79
CA HIS A 153 21.07 -6.04 -2.19
C HIS A 153 19.56 -5.92 -2.43
N VAL A 154 19.04 -4.73 -2.20
CA VAL A 154 17.63 -4.36 -2.42
C VAL A 154 17.53 -3.15 -3.34
N THR A 155 16.39 -3.01 -4.01
CA THR A 155 16.10 -1.86 -4.86
C THR A 155 15.05 -0.98 -4.19
N LEU A 156 15.30 0.32 -4.12
CA LEU A 156 14.31 1.29 -3.66
C LEU A 156 13.16 1.35 -4.68
N VAL A 157 11.93 1.13 -4.19
CA VAL A 157 10.70 1.29 -5.00
C VAL A 157 10.26 2.74 -4.95
N GLY A 158 10.20 3.32 -3.75
CA GLY A 158 9.81 4.70 -3.56
C GLY A 158 9.54 5.06 -2.10
N LYS A 159 9.11 6.28 -1.93
CA LYS A 159 8.76 6.86 -0.63
C LYS A 159 7.40 7.54 -0.72
N GLU A 160 6.55 7.34 0.28
CA GLU A 160 5.23 7.96 0.37
C GLU A 160 5.07 8.72 1.69
N LYS A 161 4.42 9.89 1.63
CA LYS A 161 4.06 10.68 2.81
C LYS A 161 2.55 10.67 2.95
N ILE A 162 2.05 10.28 4.14
CA ILE A 162 0.60 10.21 4.38
C ILE A 162 0.07 11.31 5.29
N GLY A 163 0.90 12.27 5.68
CA GLY A 163 0.53 13.35 6.59
C GLY A 163 1.10 13.16 8.01
N ALA A 164 0.95 14.15 8.89
CA ALA A 164 1.41 14.13 10.29
C ALA A 164 2.86 13.65 10.50
N ALA A 165 3.75 13.95 9.54
CA ALA A 165 5.15 13.50 9.48
C ALA A 165 5.32 11.97 9.32
N TYR A 166 4.26 11.21 9.04
CA TYR A 166 4.38 9.80 8.70
C TYR A 166 4.91 9.63 7.28
N VAL A 167 5.97 8.84 7.17
CA VAL A 167 6.66 8.59 5.90
C VAL A 167 6.98 7.11 5.81
N THR A 168 6.58 6.51 4.70
CA THR A 168 6.84 5.10 4.38
C THR A 168 7.85 5.01 3.26
N VAL A 169 8.86 4.16 3.40
CA VAL A 169 9.76 3.73 2.33
C VAL A 169 9.46 2.29 1.96
N VAL A 170 9.53 1.99 0.67
CA VAL A 170 9.34 0.65 0.13
C VAL A 170 10.58 0.23 -0.65
N VAL A 171 11.08 -0.96 -0.32
CA VAL A 171 12.18 -1.62 -1.06
C VAL A 171 11.72 -2.98 -1.58
N ARG A 172 12.38 -3.50 -2.60
CA ARG A 172 12.10 -4.83 -3.17
C ARG A 172 13.40 -5.60 -3.38
N GLY A 173 13.29 -6.94 -3.37
CA GLY A 173 14.43 -7.82 -3.60
C GLY A 173 14.12 -9.27 -3.25
N GLU A 174 15.16 -10.04 -3.10
CA GLU A 174 15.08 -11.40 -2.56
C GLU A 174 14.64 -11.36 -1.09
N VAL A 175 13.89 -12.36 -0.62
CA VAL A 175 13.26 -12.35 0.71
C VAL A 175 14.25 -12.15 1.85
N ALA A 176 15.39 -12.84 1.81
CA ALA A 176 16.40 -12.73 2.87
C ALA A 176 17.09 -11.36 2.85
N ALA A 177 17.38 -10.82 1.66
CA ALA A 177 17.94 -9.49 1.50
C ALA A 177 16.97 -8.40 2.00
N VAL A 178 15.68 -8.51 1.66
CA VAL A 178 14.66 -7.58 2.13
C VAL A 178 14.51 -7.62 3.66
N LYS A 179 14.53 -8.81 4.27
CA LYS A 179 14.51 -8.95 5.73
C LYS A 179 15.71 -8.25 6.37
N ALA A 180 16.93 -8.55 5.90
CA ALA A 180 18.15 -7.95 6.43
C ALA A 180 18.13 -6.41 6.29
N ALA A 181 17.65 -5.90 5.14
CA ALA A 181 17.51 -4.46 4.92
C ALA A 181 16.53 -3.83 5.92
N VAL A 182 15.33 -4.40 6.06
CA VAL A 182 14.28 -3.87 6.96
C VAL A 182 14.74 -3.91 8.42
N ASP A 183 15.41 -4.97 8.85
CA ASP A 183 15.96 -5.09 10.21
C ASP A 183 17.02 -4.01 10.48
N ALA A 184 17.95 -3.83 9.55
CA ALA A 184 18.99 -2.79 9.66
C ALA A 184 18.39 -1.36 9.67
N GLY A 185 17.47 -1.07 8.76
CA GLY A 185 16.79 0.22 8.71
C GLY A 185 15.99 0.53 9.96
N SER A 186 15.33 -0.48 10.53
CA SER A 186 14.55 -0.33 11.77
C SER A 186 15.41 0.10 12.96
N GLN A 187 16.63 -0.38 13.01
CA GLN A 187 17.59 0.00 14.06
C GLN A 187 18.12 1.42 13.87
N ALA A 188 18.30 1.84 12.61
CA ALA A 188 18.82 3.17 12.27
C ALA A 188 17.85 4.32 12.62
N VAL A 189 16.56 4.04 12.79
CA VAL A 189 15.56 5.05 13.19
C VAL A 189 15.77 5.58 14.60
N LYS A 190 16.44 4.81 15.48
CA LYS A 190 16.60 5.16 16.90
C LYS A 190 17.31 6.51 17.08
N GLY A 191 16.69 7.40 17.84
CA GLY A 191 17.23 8.74 18.13
C GLY A 191 16.97 9.80 17.06
N LEU A 192 16.44 9.41 15.87
CA LEU A 192 16.16 10.33 14.77
C LEU A 192 14.67 10.56 14.55
N GLY A 193 13.84 9.66 15.05
CA GLY A 193 12.40 9.69 14.91
C GLY A 193 11.75 8.51 15.59
N LYS A 194 10.47 8.27 15.29
CA LYS A 194 9.72 7.13 15.82
C LYS A 194 9.54 6.08 14.71
N LEU A 195 9.96 4.84 14.98
CA LEU A 195 9.58 3.70 14.15
C LEU A 195 8.09 3.40 14.38
N ILE A 196 7.30 3.42 13.33
CA ILE A 196 5.87 3.11 13.36
C ILE A 196 5.68 1.64 13.05
N ALA A 197 6.25 1.18 11.93
CA ALA A 197 6.14 -0.20 11.50
C ALA A 197 7.30 -0.61 10.59
N ALA A 198 7.61 -1.90 10.59
CA ALA A 198 8.58 -2.53 9.72
C ALA A 198 8.07 -3.91 9.32
N HIS A 199 7.82 -4.12 8.03
CA HIS A 199 7.17 -5.32 7.53
C HIS A 199 7.84 -5.86 6.27
N VAL A 200 7.70 -7.17 6.05
CA VAL A 200 8.12 -7.86 4.83
C VAL A 200 6.94 -8.65 4.26
N ILE A 201 6.64 -8.42 2.98
CA ILE A 201 5.69 -9.21 2.21
C ILE A 201 6.49 -10.09 1.26
N ALA A 202 6.65 -11.37 1.59
CA ALA A 202 7.51 -12.27 0.83
C ALA A 202 6.99 -12.54 -0.59
N ARG A 203 5.68 -12.57 -0.78
CA ARG A 203 5.02 -12.78 -2.08
C ARG A 203 3.84 -11.81 -2.21
N PRO A 204 4.08 -10.55 -2.58
CA PRO A 204 3.01 -9.56 -2.72
C PRO A 204 2.05 -9.96 -3.84
N HIS A 205 0.76 -9.68 -3.68
CA HIS A 205 -0.21 -9.83 -4.75
C HIS A 205 0.11 -8.87 -5.90
N SER A 206 -0.12 -9.29 -7.16
CA SER A 206 0.21 -8.48 -8.33
C SER A 206 -0.44 -7.10 -8.32
N ASP A 207 -1.70 -7.03 -7.88
CA ASP A 207 -2.47 -5.78 -7.87
C ASP A 207 -1.93 -4.80 -6.83
N LEU A 208 -1.39 -5.30 -5.70
CA LEU A 208 -0.74 -4.45 -4.72
C LEU A 208 0.44 -3.68 -5.32
N LEU A 209 1.20 -4.31 -6.23
CA LEU A 209 2.35 -3.69 -6.88
C LEU A 209 1.97 -2.46 -7.72
N THR A 210 0.73 -2.40 -8.20
CA THR A 210 0.24 -1.24 -8.98
C THR A 210 -0.03 0.00 -8.14
N LEU A 211 -0.15 -0.17 -6.82
CA LEU A 211 -0.48 0.87 -5.85
C LEU A 211 0.73 1.42 -5.11
N LEU A 212 1.90 0.81 -5.29
CA LEU A 212 3.12 1.27 -4.63
C LEU A 212 3.60 2.61 -5.22
N PRO A 213 4.33 3.41 -4.43
CA PRO A 213 4.97 4.63 -4.94
C PRO A 213 5.82 4.29 -6.16
N LYS A 214 5.80 5.15 -7.15
CA LYS A 214 6.59 5.03 -8.39
C LYS A 214 7.77 5.96 -8.32
#